data_499cf6896ed0051e1e434214c87d4b8d
#
_entry.id   499cf6896ed0051e1e434214c87d4b8d
#
_cell.length_a   1.000
_cell.length_b   1.000
_cell.length_c   1.000
_cell.angle_alpha   90.00
_cell.angle_beta   90.00
_cell.angle_gamma   90.00
#
_symmetry.space_group_name_H-M   'P 1'
#
loop_
_entity.id
_entity.type
_entity.pdbx_description
1 polymer ?
#
loop_
_entity_poly.entity_id
_entity_poly.type
_entity_poly.pdbx_seq_one_letter_code
_entity_poly.pdbx_strand_id
1 'polypeptide(L)'
;MNISITFRHMDATDAVKIYASEKIAKLQRFLRGPMKAQVTLSCQQDRLHSVEVDIHAGHDHFHAHETSEDMYASIDKVSDKIERQIVSAKDAIRARRKGADRAAQHLPVDVGEE
;
A
#
# COMPACT_ATOMS: atom_id res chain seq x y z
N MET A 1 -10.52 -2.86 11.45
CA MET A 1 -9.92 -3.03 10.11
C MET A 1 -10.98 -3.43 9.12
N ASN A 2 -11.01 -2.80 7.99
CA ASN A 2 -12.00 -3.05 6.97
C ASN A 2 -11.31 -3.10 5.60
N ILE A 3 -11.42 -4.23 4.93
CA ILE A 3 -10.78 -4.42 3.62
C ILE A 3 -11.84 -4.79 2.60
N SER A 4 -11.95 -3.99 1.52
CA SER A 4 -12.86 -4.26 0.44
C SER A 4 -12.04 -4.63 -0.79
N ILE A 5 -12.41 -5.70 -1.45
CA ILE A 5 -11.70 -6.16 -2.65
C ILE A 5 -12.65 -6.19 -3.83
N THR A 6 -12.26 -5.53 -4.91
CA THR A 6 -13.05 -5.47 -6.13
C THR A 6 -12.26 -6.09 -7.27
N PHE A 7 -12.92 -6.92 -8.06
CA PHE A 7 -12.32 -7.52 -9.25
C PHE A 7 -12.91 -6.85 -10.48
N ARG A 8 -12.04 -6.46 -11.42
CA ARG A 8 -12.48 -5.82 -12.65
C ARG A 8 -11.85 -6.53 -13.84
N HIS A 9 -12.65 -6.82 -14.86
CA HIS A 9 -12.18 -7.45 -16.09
C HIS A 9 -11.51 -8.81 -15.83
N MET A 10 -11.94 -9.49 -14.79
CA MET A 10 -11.44 -10.81 -14.45
C MET A 10 -12.42 -11.47 -13.49
N ASP A 11 -12.36 -12.78 -13.41
CA ASP A 11 -13.21 -13.51 -12.48
C ASP A 11 -12.64 -13.44 -11.09
N ALA A 12 -13.48 -13.30 -10.10
CA ALA A 12 -13.06 -13.33 -8.71
C ALA A 12 -12.69 -14.76 -8.34
N THR A 13 -11.57 -14.92 -7.68
CA THR A 13 -11.18 -16.23 -7.15
C THR A 13 -10.91 -16.11 -5.67
N ASP A 14 -11.27 -17.15 -4.93
CA ASP A 14 -11.06 -17.16 -3.49
C ASP A 14 -9.58 -17.12 -3.15
N ALA A 15 -8.75 -17.83 -3.91
CA ALA A 15 -7.32 -17.88 -3.64
C ALA A 15 -6.69 -16.48 -3.69
N VAL A 16 -6.99 -15.73 -4.75
CA VAL A 16 -6.44 -14.38 -4.90
C VAL A 16 -7.01 -13.45 -3.84
N LYS A 17 -8.31 -13.59 -3.54
CA LYS A 17 -8.95 -12.74 -2.55
C LYS A 17 -8.33 -12.95 -1.18
N ILE A 18 -8.11 -14.20 -0.79
CA ILE A 18 -7.51 -14.52 0.50
C ILE A 18 -6.09 -13.98 0.55
N TYR A 19 -5.33 -14.21 -0.52
CA TYR A 19 -3.94 -13.76 -0.57
C TYR A 19 -3.85 -12.24 -0.41
N ALA A 20 -4.64 -11.51 -1.18
CA ALA A 20 -4.65 -10.05 -1.12
C ALA A 20 -5.08 -9.57 0.26
N SER A 21 -6.12 -10.18 0.81
CA SER A 21 -6.63 -9.80 2.13
C SER A 21 -5.55 -9.98 3.21
N GLU A 22 -4.86 -11.09 3.16
CA GLU A 22 -3.84 -11.38 4.17
C GLU A 22 -2.66 -10.44 4.05
N LYS A 23 -2.23 -10.15 2.83
CA LYS A 23 -1.11 -9.24 2.62
C LYS A 23 -1.44 -7.82 3.08
N ILE A 24 -2.61 -7.34 2.71
CA ILE A 24 -3.02 -5.98 3.05
C ILE A 24 -3.31 -5.87 4.56
N ALA A 25 -3.89 -6.91 5.16
CA ALA A 25 -4.21 -6.89 6.58
C ALA A 25 -2.96 -6.68 7.43
N LYS A 26 -1.82 -7.19 6.99
CA LYS A 26 -0.59 -7.04 7.75
C LYS A 26 -0.14 -5.59 7.87
N LEU A 27 -0.61 -4.72 6.99
CA LEU A 27 -0.23 -3.31 7.05
C LEU A 27 -0.84 -2.60 8.26
N GLN A 28 -1.90 -3.16 8.83
CA GLN A 28 -2.53 -2.57 10.00
C GLN A 28 -1.54 -2.38 11.17
N ARG A 29 -0.58 -3.26 11.28
CA ARG A 29 0.39 -3.17 12.38
C ARG A 29 1.26 -1.92 12.32
N PHE A 30 1.35 -1.30 11.15
CA PHE A 30 2.14 -0.08 11.01
C PHE A 30 1.30 1.17 11.23
N LEU A 31 0.00 1.03 11.39
CA LEU A 31 -0.93 2.16 11.47
C LEU A 31 -1.52 2.27 12.85
N ARG A 32 -1.81 3.51 13.26
CA ARG A 32 -2.35 3.72 14.59
C ARG A 32 -3.83 3.49 14.70
N GLY A 33 -4.59 3.97 13.80
CA GLY A 33 -6.04 3.83 13.84
C GLY A 33 -6.51 2.66 13.02
N PRO A 34 -7.81 2.36 13.07
CA PRO A 34 -8.37 1.29 12.25
C PRO A 34 -8.17 1.61 10.78
N MET A 35 -7.69 0.63 10.04
CA MET A 35 -7.40 0.80 8.63
C MET A 35 -8.64 0.50 7.79
N LYS A 36 -8.85 1.32 6.76
CA LYS A 36 -9.83 1.04 5.73
C LYS A 36 -9.07 0.90 4.44
N ALA A 37 -9.16 -0.24 3.81
CA ALA A 37 -8.43 -0.50 2.57
C ALA A 37 -9.38 -0.85 1.45
N GLN A 38 -9.18 -0.23 0.29
CA GLN A 38 -9.91 -0.54 -0.92
C GLN A 38 -8.91 -1.11 -1.90
N VAL A 39 -9.09 -2.36 -2.29
CA VAL A 39 -8.17 -3.05 -3.19
C VAL A 39 -8.91 -3.36 -4.49
N THR A 40 -8.34 -2.94 -5.60
CA THR A 40 -8.93 -3.20 -6.90
C THR A 40 -7.97 -4.06 -7.72
N LEU A 41 -8.44 -5.22 -8.12
CA LEU A 41 -7.65 -6.16 -8.89
C LEU A 41 -8.21 -6.22 -10.30
N SER A 42 -7.34 -6.11 -11.30
CA SER A 42 -7.81 -6.18 -12.68
C SER A 42 -6.82 -6.93 -13.55
N CYS A 43 -7.33 -7.44 -14.65
CA CYS A 43 -6.49 -8.14 -15.59
C CYS A 43 -6.82 -7.63 -17.00
N GLN A 44 -5.80 -7.26 -17.76
CA GLN A 44 -6.00 -6.76 -19.10
C GLN A 44 -5.36 -7.72 -20.08
N GLN A 45 -6.13 -8.07 -21.09
CA GLN A 45 -5.64 -8.94 -22.16
C GLN A 45 -5.05 -10.26 -21.64
N ASP A 46 -5.62 -10.75 -20.54
CA ASP A 46 -5.21 -12.00 -19.92
C ASP A 46 -3.73 -12.07 -19.58
N ARG A 47 -3.06 -10.94 -19.56
CA ARG A 47 -1.63 -10.93 -19.30
C ARG A 47 -1.20 -9.97 -18.22
N LEU A 48 -1.75 -8.77 -18.17
CA LEU A 48 -1.31 -7.75 -17.25
C LEU A 48 -2.24 -7.73 -16.03
N HIS A 49 -1.68 -8.09 -14.91
CA HIS A 49 -2.42 -8.14 -13.65
C HIS A 49 -2.09 -6.91 -12.83
N SER A 50 -3.08 -6.04 -12.65
CA SER A 50 -2.91 -4.78 -11.96
C SER A 50 -3.57 -4.81 -10.60
N VAL A 51 -2.94 -4.19 -9.63
CA VAL A 51 -3.50 -4.05 -8.29
C VAL A 51 -3.37 -2.59 -7.88
N GLU A 52 -4.48 -2.03 -7.42
CA GLU A 52 -4.48 -0.67 -6.91
C GLU A 52 -4.99 -0.72 -5.49
N VAL A 53 -4.31 -0.05 -4.57
CA VAL A 53 -4.67 -0.06 -3.16
C VAL A 53 -4.75 1.35 -2.62
N ASP A 54 -5.89 1.64 -1.96
CA ASP A 54 -6.07 2.89 -1.23
C ASP A 54 -6.27 2.54 0.23
N ILE A 55 -5.51 3.16 1.10
CA ILE A 55 -5.62 2.92 2.52
C ILE A 55 -5.83 4.23 3.28
N HIS A 56 -6.83 4.22 4.16
CA HIS A 56 -7.10 5.34 5.03
C HIS A 56 -7.02 4.86 6.48
N ALA A 57 -6.33 5.61 7.31
CA ALA A 57 -6.25 5.34 8.73
C ALA A 57 -6.15 6.67 9.46
N GLY A 58 -7.24 7.11 10.09
CA GLY A 58 -7.30 8.42 10.69
C GLY A 58 -7.14 9.50 9.64
N HIS A 59 -6.14 10.34 9.79
CA HIS A 59 -5.89 11.39 8.82
C HIS A 59 -4.89 10.94 7.74
N ASP A 60 -4.37 9.74 7.85
CA ASP A 60 -3.37 9.26 6.90
C ASP A 60 -4.03 8.60 5.70
N HIS A 61 -3.45 8.79 4.54
CA HIS A 61 -3.93 8.18 3.32
C HIS A 61 -2.74 7.71 2.49
N PHE A 62 -2.78 6.47 2.07
CA PHE A 62 -1.72 5.89 1.26
C PHE A 62 -2.32 5.24 0.03
N HIS A 63 -1.63 5.33 -1.07
CA HIS A 63 -2.10 4.78 -2.33
C HIS A 63 -0.92 4.22 -3.13
N ALA A 64 -1.13 3.09 -3.77
CA ALA A 64 -0.11 2.52 -4.65
C ALA A 64 -0.78 1.67 -5.72
N HIS A 65 -0.04 1.46 -6.79
CA HIS A 65 -0.51 0.71 -7.94
C HIS A 65 0.67 -0.07 -8.52
N GLU A 66 0.45 -1.33 -8.85
CA GLU A 66 1.47 -2.15 -9.49
C GLU A 66 0.85 -3.04 -10.55
N THR A 67 1.63 -3.36 -11.58
CA THR A 67 1.20 -4.22 -12.67
C THR A 67 2.33 -5.19 -12.98
N SER A 68 1.97 -6.44 -13.22
CA SER A 68 2.95 -7.44 -13.63
C SER A 68 2.21 -8.56 -14.35
N GLU A 69 2.95 -9.57 -14.79
CA GLU A 69 2.35 -10.70 -15.48
C GLU A 69 1.81 -11.76 -14.52
N ASP A 70 1.93 -11.53 -13.22
CA ASP A 70 1.47 -12.47 -12.22
C ASP A 70 0.73 -11.69 -11.13
N MET A 71 -0.52 -12.04 -10.87
CA MET A 71 -1.32 -11.31 -9.89
C MET A 71 -0.70 -11.35 -8.50
N TYR A 72 -0.17 -12.50 -8.08
CA TYR A 72 0.44 -12.61 -6.76
C TYR A 72 1.66 -11.70 -6.64
N ALA A 73 2.45 -11.60 -7.70
CA ALA A 73 3.60 -10.70 -7.72
C ALA A 73 3.16 -9.25 -7.63
N SER A 74 2.07 -8.89 -8.32
CA SER A 74 1.55 -7.52 -8.27
C SER A 74 1.06 -7.19 -6.85
N ILE A 75 0.40 -8.13 -6.19
CA ILE A 75 -0.07 -7.94 -4.83
C ILE A 75 1.12 -7.73 -3.89
N ASP A 76 2.16 -8.55 -4.02
CA ASP A 76 3.34 -8.41 -3.18
C ASP A 76 4.02 -7.06 -3.38
N LYS A 77 4.15 -6.64 -4.63
CA LYS A 77 4.80 -5.38 -4.96
C LYS A 77 4.03 -4.19 -4.42
N VAL A 78 2.70 -4.21 -4.56
CA VAL A 78 1.90 -3.09 -4.09
C VAL A 78 1.90 -3.03 -2.57
N SER A 79 1.90 -4.18 -1.91
CA SER A 79 1.95 -4.25 -0.46
C SER A 79 3.27 -3.67 0.06
N ASP A 80 4.39 -4.05 -0.57
CA ASP A 80 5.69 -3.53 -0.20
C ASP A 80 5.77 -2.02 -0.42
N LYS A 81 5.19 -1.55 -1.50
CA LYS A 81 5.21 -0.12 -1.81
C LYS A 81 4.44 0.68 -0.76
N ILE A 82 3.28 0.20 -0.36
CA ILE A 82 2.48 0.86 0.67
C ILE A 82 3.23 0.83 2.01
N GLU A 83 3.82 -0.31 2.34
CA GLU A 83 4.57 -0.43 3.60
C GLU A 83 5.68 0.61 3.65
N ARG A 84 6.40 0.80 2.56
CA ARG A 84 7.45 1.80 2.50
C ARG A 84 6.90 3.21 2.68
N GLN A 85 5.75 3.50 2.09
CA GLN A 85 5.12 4.80 2.26
C GLN A 85 4.77 5.06 3.72
N ILE A 86 4.23 4.05 4.39
CA ILE A 86 3.84 4.18 5.79
C ILE A 86 5.07 4.41 6.67
N VAL A 87 6.09 3.60 6.48
CA VAL A 87 7.31 3.69 7.29
C VAL A 87 8.01 5.02 7.04
N SER A 88 8.06 5.48 5.79
CA SER A 88 8.67 6.76 5.48
C SER A 88 7.93 7.92 6.14
N ALA A 89 6.61 7.87 6.15
CA ALA A 89 5.81 8.90 6.80
C ALA A 89 6.07 8.94 8.31
N LYS A 90 6.18 7.76 8.92
CA LYS A 90 6.48 7.69 10.34
C LYS A 90 7.86 8.23 10.66
N ASP A 91 8.83 7.89 9.84
CA ASP A 91 10.20 8.35 10.03
C ASP A 91 10.29 9.87 9.88
N ALA A 92 9.56 10.43 8.94
CA ALA A 92 9.55 11.87 8.75
C ALA A 92 8.97 12.59 9.98
N ILE A 93 7.89 12.05 10.55
CA ILE A 93 7.29 12.63 11.72
C ILE A 93 8.24 12.53 12.91
N ARG A 94 8.87 11.39 13.08
CA ARG A 94 9.81 11.18 14.16
C ARG A 94 11.00 12.12 14.06
N ALA A 95 11.51 12.32 12.86
CA ALA A 95 12.63 13.21 12.64
C ALA A 95 12.27 14.64 12.99
N ARG A 96 11.06 15.07 12.61
CA ARG A 96 10.62 16.41 12.93
C ARG A 96 10.47 16.62 14.43
N ARG A 97 10.01 15.62 15.15
CA ARG A 97 9.85 15.75 16.56
C ARG A 97 11.16 15.82 17.28
N LYS A 98 12.12 15.01 16.88
CA LYS A 98 13.36 14.94 17.56
C LYS A 98 14.25 16.09 17.38
N GLY A 99 14.30 16.67 16.24
CA GLY A 99 15.24 17.74 16.00
C GLY A 99 14.67 18.66 15.00
N ALA A 100 13.71 19.40 15.40
CA ALA A 100 13.08 20.30 14.49
C ALA A 100 14.04 21.17 13.78
N ASP A 101 15.05 21.63 14.47
CA ASP A 101 16.01 22.52 13.86
C ASP A 101 16.89 21.77 12.90
N ARG A 102 17.17 20.51 13.14
CA ARG A 102 18.03 19.83 12.25
C ARG A 102 17.31 19.16 11.18
N ALA A 103 16.05 18.97 11.31
CA ALA A 103 15.27 18.31 10.30
C ALA A 103 15.38 18.95 8.98
N ALA A 104 15.62 20.20 8.96
CA ALA A 104 15.73 20.89 7.72
C ALA A 104 16.84 20.36 6.89
N GLN A 105 17.74 19.69 7.46
CA GLN A 105 18.80 19.29 6.73
C GLN A 105 18.61 18.13 6.00
N HIS A 106 17.76 17.42 6.21
CA HIS A 106 17.69 16.39 5.34
C HIS A 106 16.53 16.03 4.95
N LEU A 107 16.26 16.25 4.43
CA LEU A 107 15.32 16.00 3.83
C LEU A 107 15.35 15.16 2.93
N PRO A 108 15.44 14.63 2.63
CA PRO A 108 15.62 13.95 1.73
C PRO A 108 14.98 13.32 1.00
N VAL A 109 14.95 13.21 0.85
CA VAL A 109 14.67 12.69 0.33
C VAL A 109 14.06 11.96 -0.19
N ASP A 110 13.86 11.71 -0.40
CA ASP A 110 13.37 11.00 -0.87
C ASP A 110 12.93 10.48 -1.56
N VAL A 111 12.86 10.48 -1.76
CA VAL A 111 12.57 10.02 -2.35
C VAL A 111 12.25 9.34 -3.06
N GLY A 112 12.16 9.32 -3.33
CA GLY A 112 11.87 8.80 -4.02
C GLY A 112 11.45 8.03 -4.51
N GLU A 113 11.37 8.02 -4.49
CA GLU A 113 10.99 7.31 -4.98
C GLU A 113 10.46 6.88 -5.64
N GLU A 114 10.33 6.91 -5.98
CA GLU A 114 9.91 6.59 -6.70
C GLU A 114 9.76 6.37 -7.20
#